data_cae7d7f1bdd445ba9691cd5ce2a1a06f
#
_entry.id   cae7d7f1bdd445ba9691cd5ce2a1a06f
#
_cell.length_a   1.000
_cell.length_b   1.000
_cell.length_c   1.000
_cell.angle_alpha   90.00
_cell.angle_beta   90.00
_cell.angle_gamma   90.00
#
_symmetry.space_group_name_H-M   'P 1'
#
loop_
_entity.id
_entity.type
_entity.pdbx_description
1 polymer ?
#
loop_
_entity_poly.entity_id
_entity_poly.type
_entity_poly.pdbx_seq_one_letter_code
_entity_poly.pdbx_strand_id
1 'polypeptide(L)'
;GAAATNAALAWLGGGSLAAGGAGIAGGEAFLALAGPLGWAIGGAGLAAGGLIANGKNKKAAEEMNRKAAKVQAEIRKQKAINVEVGKMIELTQEDTKDLTNRIGKIYGFSRNYLVLDNQQKQLLMAFVNNVQASSEHLNMVLGKDQKFVNSN
;
A
#
# COMPACT_ATOMS: atom_id res chain seq x y z
N GLY A 1 -1.60 -30.37 12.25
CA GLY A 1 -1.46 -31.34 11.16
C GLY A 1 -2.07 -30.80 9.86
N ALA A 2 -1.86 -31.50 8.73
CA ALA A 2 -2.27 -31.05 7.39
C ALA A 2 -3.75 -30.63 7.29
N ALA A 3 -4.66 -31.31 7.99
CA ALA A 3 -6.08 -30.95 8.01
C ALA A 3 -6.36 -29.55 8.57
N ALA A 4 -5.67 -29.17 9.66
CA ALA A 4 -5.82 -27.83 10.24
C ALA A 4 -5.26 -26.75 9.33
N THR A 5 -4.17 -27.03 8.61
CA THR A 5 -3.58 -26.13 7.62
C THR A 5 -4.53 -25.90 6.45
N ASN A 6 -5.09 -26.99 5.89
CA ASN A 6 -6.03 -26.90 4.78
C ASN A 6 -7.32 -26.16 5.17
N ALA A 7 -7.80 -26.35 6.40
CA ALA A 7 -8.94 -25.59 6.95
C ALA A 7 -8.64 -24.10 7.08
N ALA A 8 -7.45 -23.74 7.54
CA ALA A 8 -7.02 -22.33 7.66
C ALA A 8 -6.88 -21.67 6.28
N LEU A 9 -6.28 -22.35 5.30
CA LEU A 9 -6.17 -21.86 3.92
C LEU A 9 -7.54 -21.70 3.27
N ALA A 10 -8.45 -22.68 3.45
CA ALA A 10 -9.80 -22.59 2.93
C ALA A 10 -10.58 -21.42 3.55
N TRP A 11 -10.42 -21.18 4.86
CA TRP A 11 -11.00 -20.02 5.54
C TRP A 11 -10.47 -18.70 4.99
N LEU A 12 -9.15 -18.62 4.78
CA LEU A 12 -8.48 -17.42 4.22
C LEU A 12 -8.94 -17.14 2.79
N GLY A 13 -9.24 -18.21 2.01
CA GLY A 13 -9.82 -18.12 0.66
C GLY A 13 -11.33 -17.84 0.63
N GLY A 14 -11.95 -17.46 1.76
CA GLY A 14 -13.37 -17.14 1.84
C GLY A 14 -14.28 -18.35 2.05
N GLY A 15 -13.77 -19.48 2.51
CA GLY A 15 -14.51 -20.71 2.76
C GLY A 15 -14.32 -21.80 1.70
N SER A 16 -15.08 -22.88 1.82
CA SER A 16 -14.98 -24.01 0.89
C SER A 16 -15.53 -23.66 -0.50
N LEU A 17 -15.02 -24.34 -1.53
CA LEU A 17 -15.54 -24.23 -2.91
C LEU A 17 -17.04 -24.52 -3.00
N ALA A 18 -17.55 -25.43 -2.18
CA ALA A 18 -18.98 -25.77 -2.11
C ALA A 18 -19.85 -24.62 -1.55
N ALA A 19 -19.26 -23.70 -0.78
CA ALA A 19 -19.93 -22.52 -0.23
C ALA A 19 -19.68 -21.24 -1.08
N GLY A 20 -19.11 -21.38 -2.28
CA GLY A 20 -18.82 -20.26 -3.18
C GLY A 20 -17.50 -19.56 -2.88
N GLY A 21 -16.68 -20.07 -1.96
CA GLY A 21 -15.33 -19.55 -1.69
C GLY A 21 -14.29 -20.10 -2.66
N ALA A 22 -13.11 -19.47 -2.72
CA ALA A 22 -11.99 -19.92 -3.55
C ALA A 22 -11.21 -21.09 -2.93
N GLY A 23 -11.63 -21.58 -1.76
CA GLY A 23 -11.04 -22.73 -1.08
C GLY A 23 -9.57 -22.54 -0.72
N ILE A 24 -8.83 -23.65 -0.66
CA ILE A 24 -7.39 -23.65 -0.34
C ILE A 24 -6.60 -22.85 -1.37
N ALA A 25 -6.92 -23.00 -2.67
CA ALA A 25 -6.24 -22.28 -3.75
C ALA A 25 -6.38 -20.75 -3.62
N GLY A 26 -7.55 -20.27 -3.18
CA GLY A 26 -7.78 -18.85 -2.88
C GLY A 26 -6.96 -18.36 -1.68
N GLY A 27 -6.83 -19.17 -0.65
CA GLY A 27 -5.98 -18.90 0.51
C GLY A 27 -4.49 -18.84 0.14
N GLU A 28 -4.02 -19.76 -0.70
CA GLU A 28 -2.65 -19.76 -1.23
C GLU A 28 -2.38 -18.54 -2.10
N ALA A 29 -3.32 -18.18 -3.01
CA ALA A 29 -3.23 -17.00 -3.84
C ALA A 29 -3.20 -15.73 -3.00
N PHE A 30 -4.02 -15.63 -1.95
CA PHE A 30 -4.01 -14.52 -1.01
C PHE A 30 -2.66 -14.40 -0.28
N LEU A 31 -2.08 -15.50 0.18
CA LEU A 31 -0.76 -15.51 0.80
C LEU A 31 0.35 -15.13 -0.18
N ALA A 32 0.25 -15.55 -1.44
CA ALA A 32 1.20 -15.17 -2.49
C ALA A 32 1.14 -13.67 -2.81
N LEU A 33 -0.06 -13.08 -2.84
CA LEU A 33 -0.27 -11.64 -3.02
C LEU A 33 0.27 -10.82 -1.84
N ALA A 34 0.21 -11.37 -0.62
CA ALA A 34 0.80 -10.75 0.55
C ALA A 34 2.35 -10.73 0.53
N GLY A 35 2.97 -11.34 -0.49
CA GLY A 35 4.42 -11.34 -0.70
C GLY A 35 5.19 -11.98 0.45
N PRO A 36 6.39 -11.43 0.82
CA PRO A 36 7.21 -11.97 1.89
C PRO A 36 6.50 -12.08 3.24
N LEU A 37 5.49 -11.23 3.49
CA LEU A 37 4.66 -11.26 4.69
C LEU A 37 3.72 -12.46 4.71
N GLY A 38 3.07 -12.79 3.58
CA GLY A 38 2.19 -13.94 3.48
C GLY A 38 2.94 -15.25 3.73
N TRP A 39 4.12 -15.39 3.19
CA TRP A 39 5.00 -16.54 3.43
C TRP A 39 5.47 -16.62 4.89
N ALA A 40 5.82 -15.51 5.52
CA ALA A 40 6.24 -15.47 6.90
C ALA A 40 5.10 -15.85 7.86
N ILE A 41 3.88 -15.37 7.61
CA ILE A 41 2.69 -15.69 8.40
C ILE A 41 2.27 -17.16 8.16
N GLY A 42 2.18 -17.58 6.89
CA GLY A 42 1.83 -18.94 6.53
C GLY A 42 2.82 -19.97 7.07
N GLY A 43 4.11 -19.75 6.87
CA GLY A 43 5.17 -20.61 7.38
C GLY A 43 5.23 -20.70 8.93
N ALA A 44 4.98 -19.57 9.61
CA ALA A 44 4.91 -19.55 11.08
C ALA A 44 3.66 -20.29 11.60
N GLY A 45 2.51 -20.13 10.96
CA GLY A 45 1.26 -20.81 11.31
C GLY A 45 1.35 -22.32 11.14
N LEU A 46 1.98 -22.80 10.06
CA LEU A 46 2.18 -24.22 9.79
C LEU A 46 3.15 -24.88 10.79
N ALA A 47 4.23 -24.18 11.13
CA ALA A 47 5.18 -24.65 12.14
C ALA A 47 4.54 -24.69 13.55
N ALA A 48 3.67 -23.73 13.89
CA ALA A 48 2.99 -23.67 15.19
C ALA A 48 2.04 -24.86 15.40
N GLY A 49 1.22 -25.16 14.38
CA GLY A 49 0.26 -26.27 14.47
C GLY A 49 0.93 -27.64 14.64
N GLY A 50 2.13 -27.83 14.07
CA GLY A 50 2.89 -29.07 14.20
C GLY A 50 3.68 -29.23 15.51
N LEU A 51 4.05 -28.15 16.16
CA LEU A 51 4.96 -28.14 17.31
C LEU A 51 4.25 -28.08 18.67
N ILE A 52 3.03 -27.54 18.72
CA ILE A 52 2.22 -27.51 19.95
C ILE A 52 1.81 -28.91 20.39
N ALA A 53 1.71 -29.88 19.43
CA ALA A 53 1.33 -31.26 19.72
C ALA A 53 2.39 -32.05 20.52
N ASN A 54 3.64 -31.59 20.61
CA ASN A 54 4.74 -32.30 21.22
C ASN A 54 5.54 -31.44 22.23
N GLY A 55 4.97 -31.05 23.35
CA GLY A 55 5.47 -30.16 24.40
C GLY A 55 6.94 -30.28 24.89
N LYS A 56 7.86 -30.76 24.07
CA LYS A 56 9.26 -30.99 24.43
C LYS A 56 10.30 -30.16 23.70
N ASN A 57 9.92 -29.19 22.84
CA ASN A 57 10.91 -28.52 21.99
C ASN A 57 11.07 -27.02 22.31
N LYS A 58 11.79 -26.70 23.38
CA LYS A 58 12.15 -25.33 23.76
C LYS A 58 12.83 -24.58 22.60
N LYS A 59 13.71 -25.24 21.84
CA LYS A 59 14.38 -24.67 20.66
C LYS A 59 13.40 -24.27 19.54
N ALA A 60 12.37 -25.09 19.30
CA ALA A 60 11.36 -24.78 18.29
C ALA A 60 10.48 -23.61 18.72
N ALA A 61 10.14 -23.49 20.00
CA ALA A 61 9.41 -22.34 20.53
C ALA A 61 10.23 -21.04 20.44
N GLU A 62 11.53 -21.09 20.71
CA GLU A 62 12.44 -19.95 20.57
C GLU A 62 12.58 -19.53 19.11
N GLU A 63 12.72 -20.47 18.18
CA GLU A 63 12.77 -20.17 16.74
C GLU A 63 11.46 -19.53 16.24
N MET A 64 10.32 -20.02 16.71
CA MET A 64 9.02 -19.44 16.39
C MET A 64 8.85 -18.03 16.94
N ASN A 65 9.25 -17.79 18.17
CA ASN A 65 9.23 -16.45 18.75
C ASN A 65 10.10 -15.48 17.94
N ARG A 66 11.26 -15.95 17.47
CA ARG A 66 12.14 -15.15 16.61
C ARG A 66 11.51 -14.87 15.24
N LYS A 67 10.82 -15.85 14.64
CA LYS A 67 10.07 -15.66 13.38
C LYS A 67 8.90 -14.70 13.59
N ALA A 68 8.13 -14.87 14.64
CA ALA A 68 7.03 -13.98 14.99
C ALA A 68 7.50 -12.52 15.19
N ALA A 69 8.61 -12.31 15.86
CA ALA A 69 9.20 -10.98 16.04
C ALA A 69 9.59 -10.33 14.69
N LYS A 70 10.16 -11.10 13.75
CA LYS A 70 10.47 -10.61 12.40
C LYS A 70 9.21 -10.23 11.63
N VAL A 71 8.17 -11.06 11.68
CA VAL A 71 6.89 -10.77 11.04
C VAL A 71 6.27 -9.49 11.62
N GLN A 72 6.28 -9.34 12.95
CA GLN A 72 5.76 -8.12 13.58
C GLN A 72 6.56 -6.86 13.19
N ALA A 73 7.87 -6.98 13.03
CA ALA A 73 8.71 -5.88 12.56
C ALA A 73 8.33 -5.48 11.12
N GLU A 74 8.11 -6.46 10.25
CA GLU A 74 7.71 -6.21 8.87
C GLU A 74 6.28 -5.64 8.78
N ILE A 75 5.34 -6.12 9.60
CA ILE A 75 4.00 -5.53 9.69
C ILE A 75 4.07 -4.05 10.10
N ARG A 76 4.90 -3.70 11.08
CA ARG A 76 5.09 -2.30 11.49
C ARG A 76 5.63 -1.44 10.35
N LYS A 77 6.61 -1.97 9.61
CA LYS A 77 7.18 -1.32 8.43
C LYS A 77 6.12 -1.09 7.34
N GLN A 78 5.32 -2.11 7.02
CA GLN A 78 4.24 -1.98 6.05
C GLN A 78 3.16 -0.98 6.49
N LYS A 79 2.82 -0.95 7.77
CA LYS A 79 1.89 0.05 8.29
C LYS A 79 2.43 1.47 8.12
N ALA A 80 3.72 1.70 8.36
CA ALA A 80 4.35 2.99 8.16
C ALA A 80 4.31 3.40 6.67
N ILE A 81 4.65 2.48 5.76
CA ILE A 81 4.54 2.69 4.31
C ILE A 81 3.10 3.05 3.91
N ASN A 82 2.10 2.30 4.40
CA ASN A 82 0.70 2.57 4.09
C ASN A 82 0.24 3.97 4.54
N VAL A 83 0.73 4.44 5.69
CA VAL A 83 0.45 5.81 6.15
C VAL A 83 1.04 6.84 5.19
N GLU A 84 2.29 6.66 4.76
CA GLU A 84 2.92 7.59 3.81
C GLU A 84 2.25 7.57 2.43
N VAL A 85 1.89 6.38 1.94
CA VAL A 85 1.11 6.24 0.69
C VAL A 85 -0.24 6.92 0.81
N GLY A 86 -0.93 6.78 1.96
CA GLY A 86 -2.18 7.48 2.23
C GLY A 86 -2.05 9.00 2.12
N LYS A 87 -1.01 9.58 2.72
CA LYS A 87 -0.71 11.02 2.61
C LYS A 87 -0.47 11.46 1.16
N MET A 88 0.25 10.65 0.38
CA MET A 88 0.51 10.96 -1.03
C MET A 88 -0.78 10.91 -1.86
N ILE A 89 -1.67 9.96 -1.58
CA ILE A 89 -2.99 9.88 -2.22
C ILE A 89 -3.80 11.14 -1.91
N GLU A 90 -3.88 11.56 -0.64
CA GLU A 90 -4.59 12.77 -0.23
C GLU A 90 -4.02 14.01 -0.93
N LEU A 91 -2.70 14.17 -0.94
CA LEU A 91 -2.02 15.28 -1.61
C LEU A 91 -2.33 15.31 -3.12
N THR A 92 -2.26 14.15 -3.79
CA THR A 92 -2.56 14.05 -5.23
C THR A 92 -4.04 14.35 -5.53
N GLN A 93 -4.95 13.96 -4.65
CA GLN A 93 -6.37 14.29 -4.78
C GLN A 93 -6.63 15.79 -4.61
N GLU A 94 -5.95 16.43 -3.67
CA GLU A 94 -6.03 17.88 -3.44
C GLU A 94 -5.47 18.64 -4.65
N ASP A 95 -4.30 18.27 -5.15
CA ASP A 95 -3.70 18.83 -6.37
C ASP A 95 -4.65 18.70 -7.57
N THR A 96 -5.24 17.53 -7.78
CA THR A 96 -6.18 17.27 -8.87
C THR A 96 -7.40 18.18 -8.77
N LYS A 97 -7.94 18.34 -7.57
CA LYS A 97 -9.10 19.22 -7.32
C LYS A 97 -8.75 20.70 -7.59
N ASP A 98 -7.60 21.16 -7.09
CA ASP A 98 -7.16 22.55 -7.28
C ASP A 98 -6.88 22.85 -8.75
N LEU A 99 -6.15 21.97 -9.44
CA LEU A 99 -5.89 22.12 -10.89
C LEU A 99 -7.17 22.11 -11.70
N THR A 100 -8.14 21.24 -11.40
CA THR A 100 -9.44 21.21 -12.07
C THR A 100 -10.20 22.52 -11.91
N ASN A 101 -10.23 23.06 -10.67
CA ASN A 101 -10.86 24.35 -10.40
C ASN A 101 -10.19 25.51 -11.15
N ARG A 102 -8.86 25.50 -11.24
CA ARG A 102 -8.09 26.53 -11.94
C ARG A 102 -8.25 26.44 -13.45
N ILE A 103 -8.26 25.22 -14.01
CA ILE A 103 -8.58 24.99 -15.42
C ILE A 103 -9.95 25.61 -15.76
N GLY A 104 -10.98 25.37 -14.92
CA GLY A 104 -12.30 25.98 -15.12
C GLY A 104 -12.28 27.51 -15.17
N LYS A 105 -11.41 28.15 -14.40
CA LYS A 105 -11.27 29.62 -14.38
C LYS A 105 -10.56 30.18 -15.60
N ILE A 106 -9.60 29.45 -16.18
CA ILE A 106 -8.77 29.93 -17.31
C ILE A 106 -9.27 29.41 -18.67
N TYR A 107 -10.21 28.46 -18.68
CA TYR A 107 -10.68 27.78 -19.89
C TYR A 107 -11.18 28.74 -20.99
N GLY A 108 -11.81 29.86 -20.60
CA GLY A 108 -12.32 30.89 -21.51
C GLY A 108 -11.32 31.97 -21.92
N PHE A 109 -10.07 31.90 -21.47
CA PHE A 109 -9.09 32.93 -21.76
C PHE A 109 -8.63 32.88 -23.22
N SER A 110 -8.30 34.07 -23.76
CA SER A 110 -7.67 34.16 -25.06
C SER A 110 -6.35 33.39 -25.11
N ARG A 111 -6.08 32.70 -26.23
CA ARG A 111 -4.78 32.07 -26.48
C ARG A 111 -3.66 33.07 -26.74
N ASN A 112 -3.99 34.33 -27.00
CA ASN A 112 -3.02 35.39 -27.13
C ASN A 112 -2.80 36.06 -25.77
N TYR A 113 -1.65 35.78 -25.14
CA TYR A 113 -1.28 36.31 -23.82
C TYR A 113 -1.30 37.84 -23.77
N LEU A 114 -1.01 38.53 -24.89
CA LEU A 114 -0.90 39.98 -24.93
C LEU A 114 -2.26 40.68 -24.72
N VAL A 115 -3.35 40.02 -25.06
CA VAL A 115 -4.70 40.59 -24.89
C VAL A 115 -5.35 40.26 -23.56
N LEU A 116 -4.68 39.46 -22.72
CA LEU A 116 -5.15 39.15 -21.36
C LEU A 116 -4.99 40.38 -20.47
N ASP A 117 -5.98 40.63 -19.62
CA ASP A 117 -5.85 41.65 -18.56
C ASP A 117 -4.90 41.16 -17.43
N ASN A 118 -4.60 42.04 -16.50
CA ASN A 118 -3.66 41.77 -15.42
C ASN A 118 -4.16 40.63 -14.48
N GLN A 119 -5.46 40.58 -14.23
CA GLN A 119 -6.07 39.53 -13.38
C GLN A 119 -5.99 38.16 -14.06
N GLN A 120 -6.29 38.10 -15.35
CA GLN A 120 -6.16 36.88 -16.15
C GLN A 120 -4.72 36.38 -16.22
N LYS A 121 -3.75 37.28 -16.40
CA LYS A 121 -2.32 36.95 -16.37
C LYS A 121 -1.89 36.38 -15.02
N GLN A 122 -2.35 36.96 -13.91
CA GLN A 122 -2.05 36.45 -12.56
C GLN A 122 -2.67 35.06 -12.33
N LEU A 123 -3.90 34.82 -12.76
CA LEU A 123 -4.55 33.51 -12.66
C LEU A 123 -3.81 32.45 -13.48
N LEU A 124 -3.39 32.80 -14.69
CA LEU A 124 -2.62 31.90 -15.54
C LEU A 124 -1.25 31.57 -14.93
N MET A 125 -0.54 32.55 -14.39
CA MET A 125 0.74 32.36 -13.70
C MET A 125 0.58 31.45 -12.46
N ALA A 126 -0.46 31.68 -11.65
CA ALA A 126 -0.77 30.85 -10.51
C ALA A 126 -1.09 29.40 -10.92
N PHE A 127 -1.78 29.20 -12.05
CA PHE A 127 -2.04 27.86 -12.60
C PHE A 127 -0.73 27.17 -13.00
N VAL A 128 0.15 27.85 -13.74
CA VAL A 128 1.45 27.28 -14.15
C VAL A 128 2.30 26.87 -12.95
N ASN A 129 2.38 27.73 -11.92
CA ASN A 129 3.12 27.41 -10.70
C ASN A 129 2.54 26.17 -9.97
N ASN A 130 1.21 26.02 -9.95
CA ASN A 130 0.58 24.85 -9.35
C ASN A 130 0.83 23.59 -10.15
N VAL A 131 0.79 23.65 -11.49
CA VAL A 131 1.16 22.51 -12.35
C VAL A 131 2.58 22.06 -12.06
N GLN A 132 3.51 23.00 -11.90
CA GLN A 132 4.89 22.68 -11.55
C GLN A 132 4.99 22.01 -10.19
N ALA A 133 4.36 22.56 -9.15
CA ALA A 133 4.35 21.96 -7.81
C ALA A 133 3.73 20.55 -7.80
N SER A 134 2.58 20.38 -8.47
CA SER A 134 1.96 19.05 -8.59
C SER A 134 2.83 18.05 -9.36
N SER A 135 3.58 18.50 -10.37
CA SER A 135 4.56 17.67 -11.08
C SER A 135 5.70 17.21 -10.16
N GLU A 136 6.16 18.06 -9.25
CA GLU A 136 7.17 17.70 -8.25
C GLU A 136 6.63 16.62 -7.29
N HIS A 137 5.38 16.72 -6.84
CA HIS A 137 4.73 15.69 -6.02
C HIS A 137 4.64 14.34 -6.74
N LEU A 138 4.29 14.33 -8.04
CA LEU A 138 4.21 13.09 -8.83
C LEU A 138 5.57 12.44 -9.08
N ASN A 139 6.66 13.18 -8.97
CA ASN A 139 8.02 12.67 -9.12
C ASN A 139 8.63 12.17 -7.80
N MET A 140 7.90 12.23 -6.69
CA MET A 140 8.37 11.70 -5.42
C MET A 140 8.44 10.17 -5.45
N VAL A 141 9.47 9.61 -4.84
CA VAL A 141 9.69 8.17 -4.69
C VAL A 141 9.80 7.81 -3.21
N LEU A 142 9.43 6.57 -2.87
CA LEU A 142 9.56 6.08 -1.51
C LEU A 142 11.05 5.79 -1.20
N GLY A 143 11.64 6.58 -0.32
CA GLY A 143 13.03 6.45 0.12
C GLY A 143 13.25 5.25 1.04
N LYS A 144 14.53 4.99 1.38
CA LYS A 144 14.92 3.88 2.26
C LYS A 144 14.37 4.02 3.69
N ASP A 145 14.10 5.24 4.12
CA ASP A 145 13.49 5.57 5.41
C ASP A 145 11.95 5.48 5.38
N GLN A 146 11.38 4.98 4.27
CA GLN A 146 9.94 4.83 4.03
C GLN A 146 9.17 6.15 4.01
N LYS A 147 9.82 7.25 3.68
CA LYS A 147 9.22 8.54 3.41
C LYS A 147 9.32 8.87 1.93
N PHE A 148 8.37 9.64 1.42
CA PHE A 148 8.46 10.15 0.06
C PHE A 148 9.51 11.27 0.01
N VAL A 149 10.39 11.17 -0.99
CA VAL A 149 11.46 12.13 -1.28
C VAL A 149 11.49 12.41 -2.78
N ASN A 150 12.02 13.56 -3.18
CA ASN A 150 12.18 13.86 -4.59
C ASN A 150 13.14 12.84 -5.24
N SER A 151 12.76 12.34 -6.41
CA SER A 151 13.67 11.55 -7.24
C SER A 151 14.74 12.48 -7.81
N ASN A 152 15.99 12.26 -7.42
CA ASN A 152 17.13 12.94 -8.04
C ASN A 152 17.39 12.36 -9.44
#